data_4bf00f95a7e3065980dcb0103df7d88e
#
_entry.id   4bf00f95a7e3065980dcb0103df7d88e
#
_cell.length_a   1.000
_cell.length_b   1.000
_cell.length_c   1.000
_cell.angle_alpha   90.00
_cell.angle_beta   90.00
_cell.angle_gamma   90.00
#
_symmetry.space_group_name_H-M   'P 1'
#
loop_
_entity.id
_entity.type
_entity.pdbx_description
1 polymer ?
#
loop_
_entity_poly.entity_id
_entity_poly.type
_entity_poly.pdbx_seq_one_letter_code
_entity_poly.pdbx_strand_id
1 'polypeptide(L)'
;MWIVCCGMKRSGSTLQYQLTSHLVESAGRGVRVGWSEKFTDTLAAHGQERGWKVYKNHNYAPEIAAEFNAGRAKGIYIYRDLRDVFVSFMHKQDASFERLWQRDILREIVANDEKWMTLPDMLVSRYEVMMQDVPDEVTRIASHLGLHVTPEYAQSVADEYSVERQTERIGSFKDAQVLDHKIAFDKHSLLHDNHISEAKGQVNQWRTVLTPAQTALIEERYGAWLVAHNYALQGDDSRGQST
;
A
#
# COMPACT_ATOMS: atom_id res chain seq x y z
N MET A 1 21.29 2.98 3.90
CA MET A 1 20.26 3.61 3.04
C MET A 1 18.89 3.14 3.49
N TRP A 2 17.90 3.99 3.52
CA TRP A 2 16.51 3.63 3.79
C TRP A 2 15.78 3.27 2.50
N ILE A 3 14.99 2.20 2.53
CA ILE A 3 14.01 1.87 1.51
C ILE A 3 12.65 2.04 2.16
N VAL A 4 11.95 3.12 1.81
CA VAL A 4 10.70 3.51 2.48
C VAL A 4 9.52 3.04 1.63
N CYS A 5 8.87 1.98 2.08
CA CYS A 5 7.60 1.53 1.51
C CYS A 5 6.48 2.38 2.11
N CYS A 6 5.99 3.32 1.34
CA CYS A 6 4.93 4.24 1.72
C CYS A 6 3.73 4.11 0.77
N GLY A 7 2.65 4.72 1.12
CA GLY A 7 1.45 4.66 0.29
C GLY A 7 0.19 4.85 1.09
N MET A 8 -0.90 4.94 0.38
CA MET A 8 -2.21 5.09 1.01
C MET A 8 -2.55 3.92 1.91
N LYS A 9 -3.23 4.18 2.99
CA LYS A 9 -3.90 3.13 3.76
C LYS A 9 -4.90 2.41 2.83
N ARG A 10 -4.93 1.09 2.86
CA ARG A 10 -5.83 0.24 2.03
C ARG A 10 -5.50 0.18 0.52
N SER A 11 -4.30 0.50 0.13
CA SER A 11 -3.83 0.46 -1.27
C SER A 11 -2.93 -0.74 -1.61
N GLY A 12 -2.84 -1.77 -0.77
CA GLY A 12 -1.92 -2.89 -1.00
C GLY A 12 -0.48 -2.64 -0.52
N SER A 13 -0.24 -1.59 0.25
CA SER A 13 1.10 -1.21 0.74
C SER A 13 1.79 -2.29 1.60
N THR A 14 1.04 -3.23 2.17
CA THR A 14 1.64 -4.38 2.87
C THR A 14 2.25 -5.36 1.90
N LEU A 15 1.56 -5.69 0.80
CA LEU A 15 2.12 -6.52 -0.26
C LEU A 15 3.39 -5.87 -0.84
N GLN A 16 3.33 -4.57 -1.17
CA GLN A 16 4.48 -3.84 -1.70
C GLN A 16 5.69 -3.88 -0.74
N TYR A 17 5.45 -3.70 0.57
CA TYR A 17 6.49 -3.86 1.59
C TYR A 17 7.07 -5.28 1.62
N GLN A 18 6.24 -6.30 1.50
CA GLN A 18 6.66 -7.71 1.50
C GLN A 18 7.53 -8.03 0.28
N LEU A 19 7.10 -7.63 -0.92
CA LEU A 19 7.87 -7.81 -2.16
C LEU A 19 9.22 -7.10 -2.07
N THR A 20 9.23 -5.85 -1.62
CA THR A 20 10.46 -5.05 -1.44
C THR A 20 11.41 -5.68 -0.43
N SER A 21 10.88 -6.11 0.72
CA SER A 21 11.69 -6.75 1.77
C SER A 21 12.30 -8.05 1.29
N HIS A 22 11.52 -8.87 0.57
CA HIS A 22 11.99 -10.12 -0.03
C HIS A 22 13.16 -9.86 -0.98
N LEU A 23 13.02 -8.90 -1.90
CA LEU A 23 14.07 -8.56 -2.86
C LEU A 23 15.35 -8.08 -2.18
N VAL A 24 15.23 -7.20 -1.18
CA VAL A 24 16.39 -6.65 -0.45
C VAL A 24 17.12 -7.71 0.34
N GLU A 25 16.39 -8.58 1.04
CA GLU A 25 16.96 -9.66 1.86
C GLU A 25 17.59 -10.76 1.00
N SER A 26 16.91 -11.21 -0.05
CA SER A 26 17.43 -12.23 -0.98
C SER A 26 18.67 -11.76 -1.72
N ALA A 27 18.79 -10.47 -2.00
CA ALA A 27 19.98 -9.89 -2.60
C ALA A 27 21.12 -9.65 -1.59
N GLY A 28 20.93 -9.94 -0.30
CA GLY A 28 21.91 -9.70 0.76
C GLY A 28 22.25 -8.21 0.95
N ARG A 29 21.32 -7.29 0.54
CA ARG A 29 21.58 -5.84 0.59
C ARG A 29 21.19 -5.21 1.92
N GLY A 30 20.32 -5.85 2.69
CA GLY A 30 19.82 -5.28 3.95
C GLY A 30 18.77 -6.15 4.61
N VAL A 31 18.01 -5.52 5.50
CA VAL A 31 16.99 -6.16 6.33
C VAL A 31 15.70 -5.35 6.37
N ARG A 32 14.59 -6.02 6.66
CA ARG A 32 13.35 -5.35 7.02
C ARG A 32 13.40 -4.87 8.47
N VAL A 33 13.04 -3.60 8.69
CA VAL A 33 12.95 -3.03 10.04
C VAL A 33 11.50 -2.81 10.48
N GLY A 34 10.55 -3.10 9.62
CA GLY A 34 9.13 -3.12 9.92
C GLY A 34 8.48 -1.73 9.89
N TRP A 35 7.54 -1.53 10.81
CA TRP A 35 6.76 -0.31 10.98
C TRP A 35 6.94 0.24 12.39
N SER A 36 6.92 1.55 12.52
CA SER A 36 6.80 2.23 13.81
C SER A 36 5.88 3.43 13.69
N GLU A 37 5.33 3.88 14.80
CA GLU A 37 4.50 5.08 14.85
C GLU A 37 5.31 6.34 14.50
N LYS A 38 6.53 6.41 15.04
CA LYS A 38 7.46 7.52 14.81
C LYS A 38 8.73 7.01 14.11
N PHE A 39 9.07 7.63 13.00
CA PHE A 39 10.30 7.31 12.27
C PHE A 39 11.55 7.56 13.11
N THR A 40 11.53 8.57 13.98
CA THR A 40 12.63 8.88 14.90
C THR A 40 13.05 7.68 15.76
N ASP A 41 12.10 6.84 16.20
CA ASP A 41 12.39 5.68 17.00
C ASP A 41 13.10 4.60 16.16
N THR A 42 12.64 4.40 14.93
CA THR A 42 13.28 3.50 13.96
C THR A 42 14.68 4.02 13.57
N LEU A 43 14.81 5.32 13.37
CA LEU A 43 16.11 5.96 13.06
C LEU A 43 17.09 5.79 14.21
N ALA A 44 16.66 5.95 15.46
CA ALA A 44 17.49 5.73 16.64
C ALA A 44 17.94 4.27 16.76
N ALA A 45 17.01 3.32 16.50
CA ALA A 45 17.31 1.88 16.63
C ALA A 45 18.21 1.36 15.51
N HIS A 46 18.00 1.80 14.27
CA HIS A 46 18.61 1.19 13.07
C HIS A 46 19.48 2.14 12.24
N GLY A 47 19.53 3.44 12.59
CA GLY A 47 20.21 4.45 11.79
C GLY A 47 21.69 4.17 11.54
N GLN A 48 22.37 3.57 12.51
CA GLN A 48 23.81 3.23 12.45
C GLN A 48 24.10 1.87 11.81
N GLU A 49 23.08 1.06 11.52
CA GLU A 49 23.28 -0.24 10.90
C GLU A 49 23.73 -0.09 9.44
N ARG A 50 24.66 -0.97 9.03
CA ARG A 50 25.10 -1.03 7.63
C ARG A 50 24.02 -1.71 6.77
N GLY A 51 24.05 -1.42 5.47
CA GLY A 51 23.13 -1.99 4.51
C GLY A 51 21.83 -1.17 4.36
N TRP A 52 20.87 -1.77 3.67
CA TRP A 52 19.58 -1.17 3.43
C TRP A 52 18.59 -1.56 4.54
N LYS A 53 17.72 -0.63 4.88
CA LYS A 53 16.67 -0.80 5.89
C LYS A 53 15.32 -0.59 5.24
N VAL A 54 14.54 -1.66 5.09
CA VAL A 54 13.20 -1.60 4.51
C VAL A 54 12.21 -1.24 5.61
N TYR A 55 11.68 -0.05 5.53
CA TYR A 55 10.77 0.56 6.50
C TYR A 55 9.41 0.82 5.87
N LYS A 56 8.34 0.59 6.61
CA LYS A 56 6.97 0.88 6.16
C LYS A 56 6.35 2.02 6.95
N ASN A 57 5.74 2.98 6.24
CA ASN A 57 4.91 4.00 6.86
C ASN A 57 3.82 4.48 5.89
N HIS A 58 2.70 4.92 6.45
CA HIS A 58 1.62 5.59 5.70
C HIS A 58 1.67 7.10 5.85
N ASN A 59 2.20 7.58 6.98
CA ASN A 59 2.17 8.98 7.34
C ASN A 59 3.49 9.63 6.92
N TYR A 60 3.37 10.73 6.19
CA TYR A 60 4.52 11.59 5.92
C TYR A 60 5.06 12.18 7.22
N ALA A 61 6.38 12.21 7.35
CA ALA A 61 7.07 12.85 8.46
C ALA A 61 8.27 13.65 7.94
N PRO A 62 8.54 14.86 8.48
CA PRO A 62 9.68 15.68 8.07
C PRO A 62 11.03 14.98 8.19
N GLU A 63 11.18 14.11 9.18
CA GLU A 63 12.39 13.34 9.41
C GLU A 63 12.65 12.32 8.30
N ILE A 64 11.57 11.71 7.76
CA ILE A 64 11.67 10.83 6.59
C ILE A 64 12.06 11.66 5.37
N ALA A 65 11.40 12.80 5.15
CA ALA A 65 11.71 13.68 4.03
C ALA A 65 13.16 14.17 4.07
N ALA A 66 13.73 14.41 5.25
CA ALA A 66 15.14 14.78 5.40
C ALA A 66 16.09 13.68 4.90
N GLU A 67 15.75 12.39 5.07
CA GLU A 67 16.53 11.27 4.53
C GLU A 67 16.47 11.23 2.99
N PHE A 68 15.31 11.49 2.39
CA PHE A 68 15.16 11.59 0.94
C PHE A 68 15.97 12.75 0.36
N ASN A 69 15.81 13.94 0.92
CA ASN A 69 16.50 15.15 0.47
C ASN A 69 18.03 15.07 0.61
N ALA A 70 18.50 14.24 1.54
CA ALA A 70 19.92 13.96 1.73
C ALA A 70 20.44 12.80 0.86
N GLY A 71 19.63 12.22 -0.03
CA GLY A 71 20.01 11.08 -0.88
C GLY A 71 20.26 9.79 -0.09
N ARG A 72 19.72 9.67 1.12
CA ARG A 72 19.87 8.49 1.99
C ARG A 72 18.64 7.61 2.01
N ALA A 73 17.59 7.95 1.24
CA ALA A 73 16.38 7.15 1.10
C ALA A 73 15.96 7.00 -0.37
N LYS A 74 15.34 5.85 -0.68
CA LYS A 74 14.54 5.59 -1.88
C LYS A 74 13.13 5.25 -1.45
N GLY A 75 12.14 5.72 -2.22
CA GLY A 75 10.73 5.48 -1.93
C GLY A 75 10.09 4.48 -2.86
N ILE A 76 9.17 3.70 -2.31
CA ILE A 76 8.28 2.81 -3.06
C ILE A 76 6.88 3.14 -2.59
N TYR A 77 6.13 3.85 -3.42
CA TYR A 77 4.82 4.43 -3.12
C TYR A 77 3.71 3.71 -3.88
N ILE A 78 2.57 3.52 -3.23
CA ILE A 78 1.39 2.94 -3.88
C ILE A 78 0.13 3.71 -3.52
N TYR A 79 -0.68 4.00 -4.55
CA TYR A 79 -2.00 4.60 -4.41
C TYR A 79 -3.10 3.70 -5.01
N ARG A 80 -4.34 4.00 -4.68
CA ARG A 80 -5.53 3.27 -5.15
C ARG A 80 -6.70 4.23 -5.32
N ASP A 81 -7.69 3.85 -6.14
CA ASP A 81 -8.95 4.58 -6.26
C ASP A 81 -9.55 4.88 -4.88
N LEU A 82 -9.76 6.16 -4.58
CA LEU A 82 -10.26 6.61 -3.27
C LEU A 82 -11.63 6.01 -2.93
N ARG A 83 -12.46 5.72 -3.92
CA ARG A 83 -13.76 5.08 -3.76
C ARG A 83 -13.58 3.64 -3.27
N ASP A 84 -12.61 2.90 -3.83
CA ASP A 84 -12.26 1.56 -3.36
C ASP A 84 -11.54 1.57 -2.00
N VAL A 85 -10.72 2.58 -1.74
CA VAL A 85 -10.11 2.80 -0.42
C VAL A 85 -11.22 2.99 0.62
N PHE A 86 -12.24 3.80 0.31
CA PHE A 86 -13.38 4.04 1.19
C PHE A 86 -14.16 2.75 1.49
N VAL A 87 -14.51 1.99 0.45
CA VAL A 87 -15.17 0.67 0.57
C VAL A 87 -14.33 -0.30 1.42
N SER A 88 -13.02 -0.32 1.19
CA SER A 88 -12.11 -1.16 1.99
C SER A 88 -12.09 -0.76 3.48
N PHE A 89 -12.27 0.51 3.81
CA PHE A 89 -12.43 0.95 5.19
C PHE A 89 -13.79 0.57 5.78
N MET A 90 -14.88 0.64 4.99
CA MET A 90 -16.20 0.16 5.42
C MET A 90 -16.11 -1.30 5.86
N HIS A 91 -15.54 -2.17 5.03
CA HIS A 91 -15.35 -3.59 5.36
C HIS A 91 -14.43 -3.80 6.57
N LYS A 92 -13.28 -3.10 6.61
CA LYS A 92 -12.30 -3.29 7.70
C LYS A 92 -12.82 -2.89 9.07
N GLN A 93 -13.65 -1.84 9.13
CA GLN A 93 -14.15 -1.28 10.39
C GLN A 93 -15.59 -1.71 10.72
N ASP A 94 -16.20 -2.53 9.86
CA ASP A 94 -17.63 -2.88 9.92
C ASP A 94 -18.46 -1.61 10.15
N ALA A 95 -18.30 -0.64 9.26
CA ALA A 95 -18.86 0.70 9.43
C ALA A 95 -19.66 1.13 8.21
N SER A 96 -20.75 1.86 8.45
CA SER A 96 -21.56 2.47 7.38
C SER A 96 -20.79 3.60 6.67
N PHE A 97 -21.26 3.91 5.45
CA PHE A 97 -20.75 5.04 4.68
C PHE A 97 -20.82 6.34 5.49
N GLU A 98 -21.98 6.65 6.09
CA GLU A 98 -22.25 7.90 6.82
C GLU A 98 -21.27 8.08 7.99
N ARG A 99 -21.01 7.01 8.74
CA ARG A 99 -20.06 7.04 9.87
C ARG A 99 -18.64 7.38 9.42
N LEU A 100 -18.17 6.78 8.32
CA LEU A 100 -16.82 7.05 7.79
C LEU A 100 -16.75 8.41 7.09
N TRP A 101 -17.84 8.81 6.40
CA TRP A 101 -17.92 10.10 5.73
C TRP A 101 -17.84 11.27 6.72
N GLN A 102 -18.57 11.19 7.85
CA GLN A 102 -18.49 12.17 8.94
C GLN A 102 -17.08 12.28 9.54
N ARG A 103 -16.30 11.19 9.56
CA ARG A 103 -14.91 11.18 10.03
C ARG A 103 -13.91 11.69 9.01
N ASP A 104 -14.33 11.95 7.80
CA ASP A 104 -13.52 12.43 6.69
C ASP A 104 -12.20 11.64 6.50
N ILE A 105 -12.32 10.30 6.49
CA ILE A 105 -11.16 9.40 6.49
C ILE A 105 -10.24 9.56 5.28
N LEU A 106 -10.76 10.07 4.15
CA LEU A 106 -9.97 10.29 2.93
C LEU A 106 -9.12 11.55 2.99
N ARG A 107 -9.48 12.53 3.80
CA ARG A 107 -8.76 13.81 3.88
C ARG A 107 -7.30 13.64 4.27
N GLU A 108 -7.04 12.87 5.32
CA GLU A 108 -5.66 12.61 5.75
C GLU A 108 -4.89 11.79 4.70
N ILE A 109 -5.55 10.86 4.04
CA ILE A 109 -4.95 10.02 2.99
C ILE A 109 -4.49 10.89 1.83
N VAL A 110 -5.34 11.76 1.32
CA VAL A 110 -5.03 12.68 0.22
C VAL A 110 -3.92 13.66 0.63
N ALA A 111 -4.02 14.25 1.83
CA ALA A 111 -3.01 15.18 2.31
C ALA A 111 -1.62 14.52 2.53
N ASN A 112 -1.57 13.24 2.86
CA ASN A 112 -0.30 12.49 2.91
C ASN A 112 0.21 12.16 1.51
N ASP A 113 -0.67 11.77 0.58
CA ASP A 113 -0.33 11.50 -0.83
C ASP A 113 0.39 12.69 -1.46
N GLU A 114 -0.22 13.88 -1.39
CA GLU A 114 0.35 15.11 -1.91
C GLU A 114 1.76 15.38 -1.38
N LYS A 115 2.01 15.09 -0.11
CA LYS A 115 3.34 15.28 0.50
C LYS A 115 4.35 14.23 0.04
N TRP A 116 3.96 12.95 0.00
CA TRP A 116 4.82 11.88 -0.49
C TRP A 116 5.27 12.11 -1.92
N MET A 117 4.38 12.60 -2.78
CA MET A 117 4.64 12.85 -4.20
C MET A 117 5.60 14.01 -4.46
N THR A 118 5.96 14.82 -3.43
CA THR A 118 7.00 15.85 -3.54
C THR A 118 8.42 15.32 -3.35
N LEU A 119 8.58 14.09 -2.86
CA LEU A 119 9.90 13.55 -2.52
C LEU A 119 10.62 12.99 -3.75
N PRO A 120 11.95 13.13 -3.83
CA PRO A 120 12.74 12.59 -4.92
C PRO A 120 12.88 11.06 -4.82
N ASP A 121 13.35 10.43 -5.90
CA ASP A 121 13.71 9.00 -5.96
C ASP A 121 12.57 8.06 -5.50
N MET A 122 11.38 8.29 -6.03
CA MET A 122 10.15 7.60 -5.71
C MET A 122 9.69 6.71 -6.87
N LEU A 123 9.59 5.40 -6.66
CA LEU A 123 8.81 4.52 -7.53
C LEU A 123 7.34 4.65 -7.15
N VAL A 124 6.51 5.03 -8.10
CA VAL A 124 5.06 5.17 -7.90
C VAL A 124 4.32 4.04 -8.58
N SER A 125 3.46 3.36 -7.85
CA SER A 125 2.64 2.26 -8.33
C SER A 125 1.15 2.54 -8.12
N ARG A 126 0.34 2.10 -9.07
CA ARG A 126 -1.10 2.09 -8.98
C ARG A 126 -1.57 0.69 -8.59
N TYR A 127 -2.37 0.59 -7.53
CA TYR A 127 -2.84 -0.70 -7.01
C TYR A 127 -3.49 -1.58 -8.08
N GLU A 128 -4.36 -1.00 -8.90
CA GLU A 128 -5.10 -1.71 -9.93
C GLU A 128 -4.18 -2.30 -11.01
N VAL A 129 -3.05 -1.63 -11.31
CA VAL A 129 -2.03 -2.11 -12.25
C VAL A 129 -1.17 -3.19 -11.59
N MET A 130 -0.71 -2.95 -10.37
CA MET A 130 0.07 -3.94 -9.60
C MET A 130 -0.68 -5.27 -9.48
N MET A 131 -1.98 -5.23 -9.20
CA MET A 131 -2.78 -6.47 -9.02
C MET A 131 -3.06 -7.22 -10.32
N GLN A 132 -2.88 -6.59 -11.48
CA GLN A 132 -2.97 -7.26 -12.79
C GLN A 132 -1.70 -8.04 -13.12
N ASP A 133 -0.54 -7.54 -12.69
CA ASP A 133 0.76 -8.15 -12.99
C ASP A 133 1.73 -7.92 -11.82
N VAL A 134 1.63 -8.76 -10.78
CA VAL A 134 2.54 -8.70 -9.62
C VAL A 134 3.99 -9.01 -10.02
N PRO A 135 4.28 -9.97 -10.93
CA PRO A 135 5.65 -10.18 -11.44
C PRO A 135 6.28 -8.94 -12.07
N ASP A 136 5.53 -8.16 -12.85
CA ASP A 136 6.02 -6.89 -13.38
C ASP A 136 6.33 -5.90 -12.26
N GLU A 137 5.48 -5.79 -11.25
CA GLU A 137 5.76 -4.92 -10.09
C GLU A 137 7.03 -5.35 -9.34
N VAL A 138 7.28 -6.66 -9.17
CA VAL A 138 8.54 -7.17 -8.61
C VAL A 138 9.74 -6.71 -9.43
N THR A 139 9.64 -6.78 -10.75
CA THR A 139 10.68 -6.34 -11.68
C THR A 139 10.90 -4.82 -11.61
N ARG A 140 9.83 -4.03 -11.54
CA ARG A 140 9.88 -2.56 -11.37
C ARG A 140 10.55 -2.16 -10.07
N ILE A 141 10.18 -2.80 -8.95
CA ILE A 141 10.82 -2.57 -7.63
C ILE A 141 12.31 -2.91 -7.69
N ALA A 142 12.64 -4.08 -8.24
CA ALA A 142 14.04 -4.50 -8.38
C ALA A 142 14.86 -3.48 -9.19
N SER A 143 14.36 -3.08 -10.35
CA SER A 143 14.99 -2.08 -11.22
C SER A 143 15.21 -0.74 -10.51
N HIS A 144 14.19 -0.22 -9.81
CA HIS A 144 14.28 1.02 -9.03
C HIS A 144 15.36 0.95 -7.95
N LEU A 145 15.53 -0.21 -7.36
CA LEU A 145 16.55 -0.46 -6.35
C LEU A 145 17.93 -0.80 -6.95
N GLY A 146 18.06 -0.90 -8.27
CA GLY A 146 19.31 -1.32 -8.93
C GLY A 146 19.64 -2.80 -8.68
N LEU A 147 18.61 -3.63 -8.50
CA LEU A 147 18.71 -5.09 -8.41
C LEU A 147 18.33 -5.71 -9.74
N HIS A 148 18.94 -6.86 -10.06
CA HIS A 148 18.61 -7.63 -11.25
C HIS A 148 17.85 -8.89 -10.85
N VAL A 149 16.71 -9.11 -11.49
CA VAL A 149 15.87 -10.31 -11.32
C VAL A 149 15.54 -10.89 -12.68
N THR A 150 15.43 -12.21 -12.76
CA THR A 150 14.91 -12.86 -13.97
C THR A 150 13.38 -12.90 -13.92
N PRO A 151 12.69 -13.03 -15.07
CA PRO A 151 11.24 -13.19 -15.10
C PRO A 151 10.73 -14.35 -14.23
N GLU A 152 11.46 -15.48 -14.25
CA GLU A 152 11.11 -16.67 -13.45
C GLU A 152 11.23 -16.39 -11.95
N TYR A 153 12.25 -15.63 -11.52
CA TYR A 153 12.39 -15.23 -10.13
C TYR A 153 11.30 -14.24 -9.74
N ALA A 154 10.99 -13.27 -10.59
CA ALA A 154 9.89 -12.33 -10.33
C ALA A 154 8.55 -13.06 -10.16
N GLN A 155 8.27 -14.06 -11.02
CA GLN A 155 7.09 -14.92 -10.90
C GLN A 155 7.11 -15.69 -9.58
N SER A 156 8.23 -16.30 -9.21
CA SER A 156 8.32 -17.07 -7.95
C SER A 156 8.07 -16.20 -6.70
N VAL A 157 8.54 -14.95 -6.73
CA VAL A 157 8.27 -13.99 -5.64
C VAL A 157 6.78 -13.62 -5.63
N ALA A 158 6.16 -13.36 -6.78
CA ALA A 158 4.74 -13.05 -6.87
C ALA A 158 3.87 -14.23 -6.35
N ASP A 159 4.20 -15.46 -6.70
CA ASP A 159 3.51 -16.67 -6.23
C ASP A 159 3.61 -16.84 -4.71
N GLU A 160 4.77 -16.56 -4.14
CA GLU A 160 5.03 -16.60 -2.68
C GLU A 160 4.14 -15.63 -1.90
N TYR A 161 3.79 -14.49 -2.51
CA TYR A 161 2.94 -13.45 -1.90
C TYR A 161 1.55 -13.36 -2.53
N SER A 162 1.10 -14.40 -3.23
CA SER A 162 -0.26 -14.49 -3.79
C SER A 162 -1.33 -14.39 -2.70
N VAL A 163 -2.55 -14.00 -3.08
CA VAL A 163 -3.69 -13.88 -2.15
C VAL A 163 -3.95 -15.20 -1.43
N GLU A 164 -3.82 -16.34 -2.14
CA GLU A 164 -3.98 -17.67 -1.61
C GLU A 164 -2.96 -17.96 -0.51
N ARG A 165 -1.68 -17.74 -0.78
CA ARG A 165 -0.59 -17.93 0.19
C ARG A 165 -0.72 -17.01 1.40
N GLN A 166 -1.11 -15.76 1.18
CA GLN A 166 -1.36 -14.81 2.27
C GLN A 166 -2.56 -15.24 3.13
N THR A 167 -3.60 -15.81 2.52
CA THR A 167 -4.77 -16.33 3.23
C THR A 167 -4.40 -17.54 4.09
N GLU A 168 -3.59 -18.46 3.55
CA GLU A 168 -3.04 -19.59 4.29
C GLU A 168 -2.21 -19.15 5.50
N ARG A 169 -1.34 -18.14 5.33
CA ARG A 169 -0.55 -17.56 6.43
C ARG A 169 -1.44 -16.96 7.52
N ILE A 170 -2.46 -16.20 7.13
CA ILE A 170 -3.44 -15.64 8.07
C ILE A 170 -4.11 -16.76 8.88
N GLY A 171 -4.52 -17.84 8.22
CA GLY A 171 -5.08 -19.01 8.92
C GLY A 171 -4.14 -19.56 9.98
N SER A 172 -2.87 -19.77 9.62
CA SER A 172 -1.89 -20.39 10.51
C SER A 172 -1.56 -19.57 11.76
N PHE A 173 -1.53 -18.25 11.68
CA PHE A 173 -1.22 -17.45 12.89
C PHE A 173 -2.47 -17.06 13.69
N LYS A 174 -3.67 -17.08 13.12
CA LYS A 174 -4.91 -16.98 13.89
C LYS A 174 -5.04 -18.12 14.89
N ASP A 175 -4.73 -19.33 14.46
CA ASP A 175 -4.78 -20.50 15.33
C ASP A 175 -3.75 -20.47 16.47
N ALA A 176 -2.62 -19.78 16.26
CA ALA A 176 -1.56 -19.65 17.25
C ALA A 176 -1.77 -18.53 18.29
N GLN A 177 -2.63 -17.54 18.02
CA GLN A 177 -2.77 -16.33 18.83
C GLN A 177 -4.16 -16.13 19.46
N VAL A 178 -4.93 -17.17 19.69
CA VAL A 178 -6.29 -17.10 20.31
C VAL A 178 -6.31 -16.50 21.74
N LEU A 179 -5.21 -15.96 22.24
CA LEU A 179 -5.09 -15.65 23.67
C LEU A 179 -5.49 -14.24 24.11
N ASP A 180 -5.86 -13.29 23.22
CA ASP A 180 -6.06 -11.93 23.75
C ASP A 180 -6.86 -10.99 22.83
N HIS A 181 -8.04 -11.29 22.34
CA HIS A 181 -8.95 -10.38 21.60
C HIS A 181 -8.30 -9.27 20.74
N LYS A 182 -7.00 -9.36 20.48
CA LYS A 182 -6.21 -8.44 19.67
C LYS A 182 -6.09 -9.01 18.25
N ILE A 183 -6.11 -8.13 17.28
CA ILE A 183 -5.87 -8.46 15.87
C ILE A 183 -4.58 -9.28 15.76
N ALA A 184 -4.67 -10.48 15.23
CA ALA A 184 -3.50 -11.31 14.97
C ALA A 184 -2.59 -10.61 13.93
N PHE A 185 -1.33 -10.49 14.25
CA PHE A 185 -0.38 -9.68 13.50
C PHE A 185 0.98 -10.38 13.42
N ASP A 186 1.44 -10.61 12.20
CA ASP A 186 2.81 -11.05 11.97
C ASP A 186 3.75 -9.84 11.83
N LYS A 187 4.62 -9.67 12.81
CA LYS A 187 5.59 -8.56 12.83
C LYS A 187 6.57 -8.57 11.66
N HIS A 188 6.88 -9.74 11.13
CA HIS A 188 7.85 -9.90 10.06
C HIS A 188 7.26 -9.45 8.70
N SER A 189 6.09 -9.94 8.36
CA SER A 189 5.40 -9.61 7.09
C SER A 189 4.51 -8.37 7.17
N LEU A 190 4.25 -7.86 8.38
CA LEU A 190 3.25 -6.83 8.67
C LEU A 190 1.83 -7.22 8.21
N LEU A 191 1.56 -8.52 8.12
CA LEU A 191 0.27 -9.05 7.73
C LEU A 191 -0.64 -9.14 8.96
N HIS A 192 -1.85 -8.61 8.85
CA HIS A 192 -2.91 -8.71 9.85
C HIS A 192 -3.97 -9.71 9.40
N ASP A 193 -4.70 -10.28 10.34
CA ASP A 193 -5.78 -11.24 10.08
C ASP A 193 -6.93 -10.66 9.24
N ASN A 194 -7.10 -9.35 9.26
CA ASN A 194 -8.12 -8.61 8.52
C ASN A 194 -7.57 -7.82 7.32
N HIS A 195 -6.36 -8.15 6.82
CA HIS A 195 -5.82 -7.50 5.63
C HIS A 195 -6.50 -7.96 4.34
N ILE A 196 -6.85 -9.23 4.26
CA ILE A 196 -7.55 -9.80 3.12
C ILE A 196 -9.02 -9.91 3.49
N SER A 197 -9.86 -9.13 2.81
CA SER A 197 -11.31 -9.20 2.92
C SER A 197 -11.85 -10.37 2.06
N GLU A 198 -13.13 -10.70 2.23
CA GLU A 198 -13.82 -11.65 1.37
C GLU A 198 -13.73 -11.30 -0.13
N ALA A 199 -13.60 -10.02 -0.42
CA ALA A 199 -13.40 -9.50 -1.77
C ALA A 199 -11.97 -9.71 -2.32
N LYS A 200 -11.06 -10.34 -1.56
CA LYS A 200 -9.72 -10.79 -2.01
C LYS A 200 -8.94 -9.76 -2.84
N GLY A 201 -9.02 -8.48 -2.50
CA GLY A 201 -8.30 -7.44 -3.20
C GLY A 201 -8.89 -6.98 -4.53
N GLN A 202 -10.13 -7.35 -4.86
CA GLN A 202 -10.80 -6.92 -6.10
C GLN A 202 -10.78 -5.40 -6.26
N VAL A 203 -10.64 -4.97 -7.50
CA VAL A 203 -10.72 -3.57 -7.92
C VAL A 203 -12.16 -3.21 -8.33
N ASN A 204 -12.46 -1.91 -8.33
CA ASN A 204 -13.79 -1.38 -8.72
C ASN A 204 -14.97 -1.87 -7.87
N GLN A 205 -14.74 -2.32 -6.63
CA GLN A 205 -15.80 -2.73 -5.72
C GLN A 205 -16.79 -1.60 -5.40
N TRP A 206 -16.30 -0.35 -5.44
CA TRP A 206 -17.13 0.82 -5.22
C TRP A 206 -18.36 0.87 -6.14
N ARG A 207 -18.26 0.33 -7.37
CA ARG A 207 -19.36 0.31 -8.35
C ARG A 207 -20.55 -0.54 -7.90
N THR A 208 -20.33 -1.52 -7.05
CA THR A 208 -21.36 -2.44 -6.55
C THR A 208 -21.74 -2.19 -5.09
N VAL A 209 -20.86 -1.56 -4.31
CA VAL A 209 -21.05 -1.33 -2.87
C VAL A 209 -21.62 0.06 -2.59
N LEU A 210 -21.15 1.10 -3.30
CA LEU A 210 -21.63 2.45 -3.09
C LEU A 210 -22.87 2.74 -3.94
N THR A 211 -23.81 3.47 -3.36
CA THR A 211 -24.92 4.04 -4.15
C THR A 211 -24.41 5.16 -5.05
N PRO A 212 -25.14 5.51 -6.15
CA PRO A 212 -24.77 6.66 -6.99
C PRO A 212 -24.63 7.97 -6.21
N ALA A 213 -25.48 8.19 -5.21
CA ALA A 213 -25.38 9.38 -4.36
C ALA A 213 -24.13 9.41 -3.49
N GLN A 214 -23.74 8.26 -2.93
CA GLN A 214 -22.50 8.13 -2.13
C GLN A 214 -21.24 8.32 -3.01
N THR A 215 -21.24 7.77 -4.22
CA THR A 215 -20.18 7.98 -5.19
C THR A 215 -20.05 9.45 -5.56
N ALA A 216 -21.18 10.12 -5.85
CA ALA A 216 -21.22 11.55 -6.18
C ALA A 216 -20.61 12.42 -5.06
N LEU A 217 -20.89 12.10 -3.78
CA LEU A 217 -20.30 12.81 -2.64
C LEU A 217 -18.75 12.69 -2.61
N ILE A 218 -18.21 11.50 -2.87
CA ILE A 218 -16.76 11.31 -2.93
C ILE A 218 -16.18 12.08 -4.14
N GLU A 219 -16.80 11.99 -5.30
CA GLU A 219 -16.35 12.64 -6.53
C GLU A 219 -16.44 14.17 -6.46
N GLU A 220 -17.49 14.72 -5.83
CA GLU A 220 -17.60 16.15 -5.58
C GLU A 220 -16.43 16.67 -4.73
N ARG A 221 -16.03 15.93 -3.69
CA ARG A 221 -14.98 16.37 -2.77
C ARG A 221 -13.58 16.06 -3.28
N TYR A 222 -13.38 14.93 -3.93
CA TYR A 222 -12.06 14.40 -4.31
C TYR A 222 -11.89 14.18 -5.82
N GLY A 223 -12.83 14.66 -6.65
CA GLY A 223 -12.81 14.48 -8.10
C GLY A 223 -11.54 15.02 -8.75
N ALA A 224 -11.04 16.16 -8.30
CA ALA A 224 -9.77 16.72 -8.80
C ALA A 224 -8.61 15.75 -8.58
N TRP A 225 -8.52 15.11 -7.39
CA TRP A 225 -7.51 14.12 -7.11
C TRP A 225 -7.70 12.87 -7.98
N LEU A 226 -8.94 12.36 -8.11
CA LEU A 226 -9.26 11.19 -8.94
C LEU A 226 -8.83 11.42 -10.39
N VAL A 227 -9.17 12.56 -10.98
CA VAL A 227 -8.80 12.90 -12.36
C VAL A 227 -7.27 13.03 -12.51
N ALA A 228 -6.59 13.69 -11.57
CA ALA A 228 -5.14 13.84 -11.59
C ALA A 228 -4.40 12.48 -11.51
N HIS A 229 -5.05 11.45 -10.92
CA HIS A 229 -4.53 10.08 -10.83
C HIS A 229 -5.12 9.13 -11.90
N ASN A 230 -5.72 9.68 -12.96
CA ASN A 230 -6.29 8.94 -14.10
C ASN A 230 -7.44 7.98 -13.70
N TYR A 231 -8.31 8.39 -12.76
CA TYR A 231 -9.55 7.71 -12.47
C TYR A 231 -10.72 8.45 -13.13
N ALA A 232 -11.52 7.73 -13.93
CA ALA A 232 -12.73 8.28 -14.53
C ALA A 232 -13.79 8.56 -13.45
N LEU A 233 -14.55 9.64 -13.60
CA LEU A 233 -15.70 9.95 -12.76
C LEU A 233 -16.94 9.22 -13.27
N GLN A 234 -17.95 9.06 -12.42
CA GLN A 234 -19.17 8.28 -12.72
C GLN A 234 -19.93 8.76 -13.97
N GLY A 235 -19.77 10.02 -14.37
CA GLY A 235 -20.41 10.59 -15.56
C GLY A 235 -19.62 10.43 -16.87
N ASP A 236 -18.36 10.05 -16.82
CA ASP A 236 -17.47 10.01 -18.00
C ASP A 236 -17.53 8.66 -18.74
N ASP A 237 -17.96 7.58 -18.09
CA ASP A 237 -18.14 6.27 -18.73
C ASP A 237 -19.16 6.26 -19.88
N SER A 238 -20.05 7.28 -19.96
CA SER A 238 -21.05 7.40 -21.02
C SER A 238 -20.53 7.99 -22.34
N ARG A 239 -19.31 8.55 -22.34
CA ARG A 239 -18.74 9.20 -23.53
C ARG A 239 -17.84 8.30 -24.38
N GLY A 240 -17.48 7.11 -23.90
CA GLY A 240 -16.55 6.18 -24.55
C GLY A 240 -17.19 5.07 -25.39
N GLN A 241 -18.53 5.00 -25.49
CA GLN A 241 -19.22 3.94 -26.25
C GLN A 241 -19.93 4.43 -27.52
N SER A 242 -19.56 5.60 -28.03
CA SER A 242 -20.11 6.14 -29.29
C SER A 242 -18.98 6.42 -30.26
N THR A 243 -18.40 5.37 -30.84
CA THR A 243 -17.82 5.36 -32.21
C THR A 243 -17.57 3.92 -32.64
#